data_5b5a3899801d6e01eac5bc7b59f26eec
#
_entry.id   5b5a3899801d6e01eac5bc7b59f26eec
#
_cell.length_a   1.000
_cell.length_b   1.000
_cell.length_c   1.000
_cell.angle_alpha   90.00
_cell.angle_beta   90.00
_cell.angle_gamma   90.00
#
_symmetry.space_group_name_H-M   'P 1'
#
loop_
_entity.id
_entity.type
_entity.pdbx_description
1 polymer ?
#
loop_
_entity_poly.entity_id
_entity_poly.type
_entity_poly.pdbx_seq_one_letter_code
_entity_poly.pdbx_strand_id
1 'polypeptide(L)'
;MEVILLESLNKLGGIGDLVTVKDGYARNYLIPQKKALRANDENKEYFSKIKKDLVEKNKKTIEDAKLIVQKISKLEVVFIRNASDNGQLYGSVSPKDVSSYFTEKKINIKPSNVNFHDAIKKIGIYEINIRLHPEVGCNLKINIATSEENAKNQKDEFEKPEKKIENLKSVKTSIEKNESTNSSEND
;
A
#
# COMPACT_ATOMS: atom_id res chain seq x y z
N MET A 1 -13.40 23.07 -14.05
CA MET A 1 -13.23 22.60 -15.44
C MET A 1 -13.40 21.09 -15.46
N GLU A 2 -14.19 20.57 -16.38
CA GLU A 2 -14.41 19.14 -16.55
C GLU A 2 -13.34 18.53 -17.44
N VAL A 3 -12.82 17.39 -17.03
CA VAL A 3 -11.78 16.64 -17.73
C VAL A 3 -12.10 15.16 -17.78
N ILE A 4 -11.63 14.48 -18.84
CA ILE A 4 -11.69 13.02 -18.99
C ILE A 4 -10.34 12.46 -18.60
N LEU A 5 -10.29 11.54 -17.64
CA LEU A 5 -9.05 10.92 -17.20
C LEU A 5 -8.57 9.87 -18.21
N LEU A 6 -7.29 9.94 -18.61
CA LEU A 6 -6.61 8.95 -19.46
C LEU A 6 -5.84 7.91 -18.64
N GLU A 7 -5.52 8.23 -17.40
CA GLU A 7 -4.84 7.37 -16.45
C GLU A 7 -5.63 7.31 -15.15
N SER A 8 -5.51 6.20 -14.43
CA SER A 8 -6.08 6.07 -13.09
C SER A 8 -5.27 6.90 -12.09
N LEU A 9 -5.94 7.78 -11.34
CA LEU A 9 -5.32 8.69 -10.38
C LEU A 9 -5.90 8.49 -8.97
N ASN A 10 -5.02 8.32 -7.96
CA ASN A 10 -5.37 7.93 -6.59
C ASN A 10 -6.47 8.75 -5.89
N LYS A 11 -6.70 10.00 -6.32
CA LYS A 11 -7.65 10.90 -5.65
C LYS A 11 -8.76 11.40 -6.56
N LEU A 12 -8.71 11.06 -7.84
CA LEU A 12 -9.61 11.62 -8.84
C LEU A 12 -10.53 10.57 -9.46
N GLY A 13 -10.03 9.35 -9.71
CA GLY A 13 -10.83 8.29 -10.31
C GLY A 13 -10.06 7.43 -11.31
N GLY A 14 -10.79 6.57 -12.02
CA GLY A 14 -10.28 5.64 -13.01
C GLY A 14 -10.19 6.20 -14.43
N ILE A 15 -9.75 5.36 -15.36
CA ILE A 15 -9.65 5.71 -16.79
C ILE A 15 -11.04 5.93 -17.36
N GLY A 16 -11.26 7.11 -17.93
CA GLY A 16 -12.50 7.48 -18.58
C GLY A 16 -13.51 8.18 -17.69
N ASP A 17 -13.17 8.39 -16.43
CA ASP A 17 -14.04 9.14 -15.55
C ASP A 17 -14.05 10.63 -15.92
N LEU A 18 -15.26 11.21 -15.89
CA LEU A 18 -15.46 12.64 -16.02
C LEU A 18 -15.37 13.26 -14.63
N VAL A 19 -14.36 14.09 -14.42
CA VAL A 19 -14.14 14.73 -13.12
C VAL A 19 -14.02 16.23 -13.25
N THR A 20 -14.62 16.94 -12.29
CA THR A 20 -14.52 18.37 -12.17
C THR A 20 -13.33 18.75 -11.30
N VAL A 21 -12.36 19.45 -11.87
CA VAL A 21 -11.15 19.87 -11.18
C VAL A 21 -10.96 21.40 -11.27
N LYS A 22 -10.08 21.94 -10.42
CA LYS A 22 -9.68 23.36 -10.50
C LYS A 22 -9.00 23.64 -11.84
N ASP A 23 -9.32 24.77 -12.46
CA ASP A 23 -8.83 25.14 -13.79
C ASP A 23 -7.30 25.15 -13.89
N GLY A 24 -6.64 25.72 -12.88
CA GLY A 24 -5.17 25.75 -12.84
C GLY A 24 -4.55 24.35 -12.76
N TYR A 25 -5.14 23.44 -12.00
CA TYR A 25 -4.65 22.06 -11.90
C TYR A 25 -4.81 21.30 -13.22
N ALA A 26 -5.95 21.47 -13.88
CA ALA A 26 -6.17 20.87 -15.19
C ALA A 26 -5.17 21.39 -16.23
N ARG A 27 -5.04 22.72 -16.37
CA ARG A 27 -4.22 23.35 -17.42
C ARG A 27 -2.72 23.20 -17.20
N ASN A 28 -2.25 23.25 -15.93
CA ASN A 28 -0.82 23.26 -15.63
C ASN A 28 -0.24 21.89 -15.34
N TYR A 29 -1.07 20.91 -14.99
CA TYR A 29 -0.60 19.59 -14.59
C TYR A 29 -1.21 18.46 -15.42
N LEU A 30 -2.54 18.28 -15.41
CA LEU A 30 -3.17 17.10 -15.99
C LEU A 30 -3.04 17.07 -17.52
N ILE A 31 -3.35 18.18 -18.20
CA ILE A 31 -3.34 18.26 -19.66
C ILE A 31 -1.91 18.23 -20.22
N PRO A 32 -0.93 19.01 -19.71
CA PRO A 32 0.44 18.96 -20.21
C PRO A 32 1.11 17.61 -20.03
N GLN A 33 0.78 16.89 -18.95
CA GLN A 33 1.29 15.54 -18.69
C GLN A 33 0.52 14.43 -19.41
N LYS A 34 -0.46 14.79 -20.25
CA LYS A 34 -1.31 13.84 -20.99
C LYS A 34 -2.05 12.85 -20.08
N LYS A 35 -2.35 13.23 -18.84
CA LYS A 35 -3.11 12.44 -17.87
C LYS A 35 -4.61 12.62 -17.98
N ALA A 36 -5.03 13.73 -18.56
CA ALA A 36 -6.44 14.02 -18.83
C ALA A 36 -6.62 14.86 -20.10
N LEU A 37 -7.80 14.78 -20.67
CA LEU A 37 -8.26 15.63 -21.76
C LEU A 37 -9.41 16.53 -21.26
N ARG A 38 -9.58 17.70 -21.89
CA ARG A 38 -10.75 18.55 -21.65
C ARG A 38 -12.00 17.82 -22.12
N ALA A 39 -13.08 17.87 -21.34
CA ALA A 39 -14.34 17.20 -21.65
C ALA A 39 -15.14 17.94 -22.73
N ASN A 40 -14.62 17.99 -23.95
CA ASN A 40 -15.33 18.45 -25.14
C ASN A 40 -15.88 17.23 -25.89
N ASP A 41 -16.90 17.42 -26.74
CA ASP A 41 -17.53 16.33 -27.47
C ASP A 41 -16.54 15.62 -28.42
N GLU A 42 -15.68 16.38 -29.09
CA GLU A 42 -14.58 15.84 -29.91
C GLU A 42 -13.65 14.93 -29.11
N ASN A 43 -13.29 15.33 -27.89
CA ASN A 43 -12.42 14.55 -27.02
C ASN A 43 -13.12 13.31 -26.43
N LYS A 44 -14.43 13.35 -26.24
CA LYS A 44 -15.23 12.19 -25.85
C LYS A 44 -15.24 11.13 -26.96
N GLU A 45 -15.44 11.55 -28.22
CA GLU A 45 -15.35 10.64 -29.37
C GLU A 45 -13.95 10.06 -29.53
N TYR A 46 -12.92 10.90 -29.44
CA TYR A 46 -11.54 10.46 -29.48
C TYR A 46 -11.24 9.44 -28.37
N PHE A 47 -11.66 9.75 -27.12
CA PHE A 47 -11.49 8.85 -26.00
C PHE A 47 -12.18 7.50 -26.23
N SER A 48 -13.38 7.48 -26.79
CA SER A 48 -14.12 6.23 -27.07
C SER A 48 -13.34 5.29 -27.98
N LYS A 49 -12.56 5.82 -28.92
CA LYS A 49 -11.72 5.04 -29.87
C LYS A 49 -10.50 4.44 -29.17
N ILE A 50 -9.87 5.17 -28.26
CA ILE A 50 -8.62 4.72 -27.59
C ILE A 50 -8.87 4.04 -26.25
N LYS A 51 -10.11 4.04 -25.75
CA LYS A 51 -10.47 3.47 -24.44
C LYS A 51 -10.00 2.03 -24.27
N LYS A 52 -10.17 1.20 -25.31
CA LYS A 52 -9.76 -0.23 -25.27
C LYS A 52 -8.27 -0.36 -25.02
N ASP A 53 -7.46 0.35 -25.78
CA ASP A 53 -6.00 0.30 -25.68
C ASP A 53 -5.49 0.82 -24.30
N LEU A 54 -6.14 1.87 -23.78
CA LEU A 54 -5.80 2.41 -22.46
C LEU A 54 -6.14 1.42 -21.34
N VAL A 55 -7.31 0.78 -21.41
CA VAL A 55 -7.72 -0.24 -20.44
C VAL A 55 -6.80 -1.45 -20.49
N GLU A 56 -6.39 -1.92 -21.68
CA GLU A 56 -5.44 -3.02 -21.81
C GLU A 56 -4.06 -2.69 -21.22
N LYS A 57 -3.55 -1.48 -21.51
CA LYS A 57 -2.30 -1.01 -20.91
C LYS A 57 -2.39 -0.95 -19.39
N ASN A 58 -3.50 -0.42 -18.87
CA ASN A 58 -3.73 -0.36 -17.42
C ASN A 58 -3.78 -1.74 -16.78
N LYS A 59 -4.45 -2.70 -17.42
CA LYS A 59 -4.49 -4.10 -16.93
C LYS A 59 -3.09 -4.69 -16.82
N LYS A 60 -2.24 -4.53 -17.85
CA LYS A 60 -0.84 -4.97 -17.79
C LYS A 60 -0.08 -4.33 -16.65
N THR A 61 -0.22 -3.02 -16.47
CA THR A 61 0.44 -2.29 -15.36
C THR A 61 -0.04 -2.78 -14.00
N ILE A 62 -1.33 -3.11 -13.86
CA ILE A 62 -1.90 -3.69 -12.64
C ILE A 62 -1.34 -5.09 -12.38
N GLU A 63 -1.23 -5.93 -13.41
CA GLU A 63 -0.65 -7.27 -13.29
C GLU A 63 0.82 -7.21 -12.86
N ASP A 64 1.61 -6.35 -13.50
CA ASP A 64 3.00 -6.10 -13.11
C ASP A 64 3.11 -5.62 -11.65
N ALA A 65 2.25 -4.67 -11.26
CA ALA A 65 2.20 -4.18 -9.88
C ALA A 65 1.84 -5.29 -8.89
N LYS A 66 0.88 -6.18 -9.22
CA LYS A 66 0.51 -7.32 -8.38
C LYS A 66 1.67 -8.31 -8.21
N LEU A 67 2.42 -8.59 -9.27
CA LEU A 67 3.61 -9.45 -9.19
C LEU A 67 4.68 -8.86 -8.26
N ILE A 68 4.87 -7.54 -8.33
CA ILE A 68 5.81 -6.83 -7.43
C ILE A 68 5.31 -6.92 -5.98
N VAL A 69 4.02 -6.68 -5.73
CA VAL A 69 3.41 -6.80 -4.39
C VAL A 69 3.61 -8.20 -3.82
N GLN A 70 3.40 -9.25 -4.60
CA GLN A 70 3.63 -10.63 -4.15
C GLN A 70 5.09 -10.91 -3.77
N LYS A 71 6.05 -10.29 -4.47
CA LYS A 71 7.47 -10.38 -4.12
C LYS A 71 7.77 -9.63 -2.82
N ILE A 72 7.21 -8.43 -2.66
CA ILE A 72 7.40 -7.58 -1.47
C ILE A 72 6.80 -8.24 -0.23
N SER A 73 5.59 -8.80 -0.33
CA SER A 73 4.89 -9.43 0.80
C SER A 73 5.64 -10.62 1.42
N LYS A 74 6.53 -11.24 0.65
CA LYS A 74 7.37 -12.36 1.11
C LYS A 74 8.69 -11.92 1.75
N LEU A 75 9.02 -10.63 1.65
CA LEU A 75 10.29 -10.09 2.15
C LEU A 75 10.10 -9.52 3.54
N GLU A 76 10.95 -9.95 4.44
CA GLU A 76 11.12 -9.31 5.73
C GLU A 76 12.09 -8.14 5.58
N VAL A 77 11.63 -6.96 5.95
CA VAL A 77 12.44 -5.74 5.84
C VAL A 77 12.93 -5.36 7.23
N VAL A 78 14.25 -5.46 7.41
CA VAL A 78 14.92 -5.10 8.66
C VAL A 78 15.90 -3.97 8.37
N PHE A 79 15.79 -2.88 9.14
CA PHE A 79 16.72 -1.77 9.10
C PHE A 79 17.56 -1.75 10.38
N ILE A 80 18.87 -1.96 10.23
CA ILE A 80 19.81 -1.83 11.34
C ILE A 80 20.29 -0.39 11.39
N ARG A 81 20.00 0.32 12.50
CA ARG A 81 20.38 1.71 12.72
C ARG A 81 20.80 1.92 14.17
N ASN A 82 21.78 2.79 14.38
CA ASN A 82 22.21 3.15 15.73
C ASN A 82 21.10 3.93 16.45
N ALA A 83 20.87 3.57 17.70
CA ALA A 83 19.89 4.24 18.56
C ALA A 83 20.49 4.52 19.94
N SER A 84 19.93 5.51 20.62
CA SER A 84 20.21 5.80 22.04
C SER A 84 19.57 4.73 22.94
N ASP A 85 20.01 4.68 24.20
CA ASP A 85 19.47 3.79 25.24
C ASP A 85 17.96 3.99 25.44
N ASN A 86 17.44 5.18 25.15
CA ASN A 86 16.01 5.50 25.18
C ASN A 86 15.24 4.99 23.95
N GLY A 87 15.87 4.21 23.06
CA GLY A 87 15.25 3.69 21.86
C GLY A 87 15.02 4.72 20.74
N GLN A 88 15.61 5.91 20.84
CA GLN A 88 15.57 6.91 19.77
C GLN A 88 16.72 6.69 18.79
N LEU A 89 16.41 6.69 17.49
CA LEU A 89 17.40 6.56 16.42
C LEU A 89 18.26 7.83 16.32
N TYR A 90 19.55 7.66 16.07
CA TYR A 90 20.40 8.75 15.60
C TYR A 90 20.10 9.00 14.10
N GLY A 91 19.02 9.77 13.85
CA GLY A 91 18.48 10.02 12.52
C GLY A 91 17.03 9.55 12.38
N SER A 92 16.62 9.29 11.15
CA SER A 92 15.25 8.82 10.85
C SER A 92 15.27 7.84 9.68
N VAL A 93 14.30 6.93 9.64
CA VAL A 93 14.04 6.11 8.44
C VAL A 93 13.02 6.84 7.59
N SER A 94 13.39 7.07 6.33
CA SER A 94 12.63 7.83 5.35
C SER A 94 12.11 6.93 4.20
N PRO A 95 11.12 7.39 3.40
CA PRO A 95 10.69 6.68 2.18
C PRO A 95 11.83 6.40 1.20
N LYS A 96 12.88 7.26 1.19
CA LYS A 96 14.07 7.06 0.35
C LYS A 96 14.89 5.85 0.78
N ASP A 97 15.07 5.65 2.10
CA ASP A 97 15.80 4.50 2.63
C ASP A 97 15.11 3.18 2.26
N VAL A 98 13.78 3.15 2.38
CA VAL A 98 12.97 2.00 1.96
C VAL A 98 13.10 1.74 0.46
N SER A 99 13.03 2.79 -0.36
CA SER A 99 13.22 2.68 -1.80
C SER A 99 14.61 2.13 -2.16
N SER A 100 15.67 2.61 -1.50
CA SER A 100 17.05 2.13 -1.70
C SER A 100 17.20 0.66 -1.35
N TYR A 101 16.64 0.22 -0.21
CA TYR A 101 16.63 -1.18 0.21
C TYR A 101 15.99 -2.10 -0.84
N PHE A 102 14.84 -1.71 -1.39
CA PHE A 102 14.20 -2.50 -2.44
C PHE A 102 14.97 -2.49 -3.76
N THR A 103 15.64 -1.39 -4.07
CA THR A 103 16.51 -1.30 -5.27
C THR A 103 17.67 -2.29 -5.17
N GLU A 104 18.29 -2.46 -4.00
CA GLU A 104 19.33 -3.48 -3.76
C GLU A 104 18.80 -4.91 -3.97
N LYS A 105 17.51 -5.13 -3.65
CA LYS A 105 16.82 -6.42 -3.90
C LYS A 105 16.29 -6.55 -5.33
N LYS A 106 16.69 -5.67 -6.26
CA LYS A 106 16.25 -5.61 -7.67
C LYS A 106 14.75 -5.37 -7.86
N ILE A 107 14.12 -4.72 -6.88
CA ILE A 107 12.72 -4.29 -6.95
C ILE A 107 12.70 -2.76 -7.04
N ASN A 108 12.29 -2.23 -8.17
CA ASN A 108 12.27 -0.77 -8.39
C ASN A 108 10.99 -0.16 -7.82
N ILE A 109 11.12 0.51 -6.66
CA ILE A 109 10.02 1.23 -6.01
C ILE A 109 10.43 2.70 -5.88
N LYS A 110 9.59 3.60 -6.38
CA LYS A 110 9.83 5.05 -6.20
C LYS A 110 9.53 5.46 -4.76
N PRO A 111 10.29 6.39 -4.16
CA PRO A 111 10.00 6.91 -2.82
C PRO A 111 8.58 7.47 -2.66
N SER A 112 8.01 8.04 -3.73
CA SER A 112 6.64 8.56 -3.77
C SER A 112 5.55 7.49 -3.62
N ASN A 113 5.89 6.23 -3.83
CA ASN A 113 4.97 5.09 -3.69
C ASN A 113 4.91 4.56 -2.25
N VAL A 114 5.83 5.02 -1.41
CA VAL A 114 5.93 4.61 0.00
C VAL A 114 5.29 5.70 0.86
N ASN A 115 4.18 5.36 1.53
CA ASN A 115 3.47 6.30 2.37
C ASN A 115 3.80 6.04 3.84
N PHE A 116 4.47 6.99 4.47
CA PHE A 116 4.59 7.14 5.92
C PHE A 116 3.68 8.26 6.40
N HIS A 117 3.14 8.13 7.60
CA HIS A 117 2.50 9.27 8.26
C HIS A 117 3.57 10.28 8.70
N ASP A 118 4.65 9.78 9.34
CA ASP A 118 5.78 10.58 9.81
C ASP A 118 7.08 9.80 9.66
N ALA A 119 8.22 10.52 9.59
CA ALA A 119 9.55 9.90 9.59
C ALA A 119 9.77 9.11 10.88
N ILE A 120 10.17 7.84 10.77
CA ILE A 120 10.31 6.96 11.92
C ILE A 120 11.63 7.30 12.64
N LYS A 121 11.52 7.61 13.94
CA LYS A 121 12.63 8.02 14.80
C LYS A 121 12.88 7.10 15.99
N LYS A 122 12.12 6.02 16.14
CA LYS A 122 12.26 5.07 17.25
C LYS A 122 12.45 3.66 16.71
N ILE A 123 13.11 2.80 17.50
CA ILE A 123 13.20 1.37 17.23
C ILE A 123 11.83 0.71 17.42
N GLY A 124 11.57 -0.34 16.67
CA GLY A 124 10.33 -1.11 16.75
C GLY A 124 9.84 -1.61 15.40
N ILE A 125 8.66 -2.23 15.41
CA ILE A 125 7.97 -2.73 14.21
C ILE A 125 6.93 -1.71 13.78
N TYR A 126 7.00 -1.30 12.52
CA TYR A 126 6.10 -0.31 11.92
C TYR A 126 5.45 -0.89 10.69
N GLU A 127 4.18 -0.56 10.50
CA GLU A 127 3.46 -0.89 9.30
C GLU A 127 3.47 0.30 8.34
N ILE A 128 3.94 0.06 7.12
CA ILE A 128 3.99 1.05 6.06
C ILE A 128 3.10 0.63 4.90
N ASN A 129 2.47 1.61 4.27
CA ASN A 129 1.65 1.38 3.09
C ASN A 129 2.44 1.71 1.83
N ILE A 130 2.59 0.73 0.94
CA ILE A 130 3.24 0.89 -0.36
C ILE A 130 2.16 0.83 -1.44
N ARG A 131 2.01 1.90 -2.22
CA ARG A 131 1.08 2.00 -3.35
C ARG A 131 1.85 2.03 -4.65
N LEU A 132 1.82 0.94 -5.38
CA LEU A 132 2.44 0.85 -6.71
C LEU A 132 1.51 1.36 -7.81
N HIS A 133 0.21 1.16 -7.65
CA HIS A 133 -0.83 1.63 -8.56
C HIS A 133 -2.03 2.17 -7.74
N PRO A 134 -2.90 3.01 -8.28
CA PRO A 134 -4.11 3.46 -7.60
C PRO A 134 -4.98 2.33 -7.03
N GLU A 135 -5.02 1.22 -7.75
CA GLU A 135 -5.81 0.03 -7.40
C GLU A 135 -5.02 -1.06 -6.67
N VAL A 136 -3.68 -0.92 -6.62
CA VAL A 136 -2.79 -1.96 -6.07
C VAL A 136 -1.86 -1.37 -5.03
N GLY A 137 -2.10 -1.72 -3.79
CA GLY A 137 -1.24 -1.38 -2.65
C GLY A 137 -1.04 -2.58 -1.75
N CYS A 138 -0.05 -2.51 -0.90
CA CYS A 138 0.19 -3.48 0.15
C CYS A 138 0.68 -2.79 1.43
N ASN A 139 0.34 -3.39 2.56
CA ASN A 139 0.92 -3.04 3.84
C ASN A 139 2.11 -3.95 4.08
N LEU A 140 3.21 -3.36 4.49
CA LEU A 140 4.46 -4.05 4.79
C LEU A 140 4.89 -3.72 6.20
N LYS A 141 5.23 -4.74 6.97
CA LYS A 141 5.84 -4.57 8.30
C LYS A 141 7.35 -4.41 8.12
N ILE A 142 7.88 -3.32 8.65
CA ILE A 142 9.31 -3.06 8.71
C ILE A 142 9.77 -3.12 10.15
N ASN A 143 10.90 -3.77 10.38
CA ASN A 143 11.52 -3.86 11.70
C ASN A 143 12.75 -2.95 11.73
N ILE A 144 12.82 -2.07 12.73
CA ILE A 144 13.94 -1.16 12.95
C ILE A 144 14.59 -1.52 14.27
N ALA A 145 15.84 -1.97 14.22
CA ALA A 145 16.59 -2.46 15.37
C ALA A 145 18.04 -1.96 15.37
N THR A 146 18.70 -2.09 16.50
CA THR A 146 20.13 -1.75 16.65
C THR A 146 21.05 -2.90 16.23
N SER A 147 20.56 -4.15 16.34
CA SER A 147 21.26 -5.37 15.92
C SER A 147 20.29 -6.40 15.36
N GLU A 148 20.81 -7.41 14.67
CA GLU A 148 20.00 -8.52 14.15
C GLU A 148 19.35 -9.33 15.25
N GLU A 149 19.99 -9.49 16.41
CA GLU A 149 19.45 -10.20 17.57
C GLU A 149 18.26 -9.45 18.16
N ASN A 150 18.35 -8.13 18.30
CA ASN A 150 17.27 -7.29 18.76
C ASN A 150 16.09 -7.29 17.78
N ALA A 151 16.36 -7.38 16.49
CA ALA A 151 15.32 -7.50 15.47
C ALA A 151 14.52 -8.79 15.61
N LYS A 152 15.17 -9.91 15.92
CA LYS A 152 14.52 -11.20 16.17
C LYS A 152 13.65 -11.17 17.44
N ASN A 153 14.23 -10.65 18.54
CA ASN A 153 13.51 -10.54 19.81
C ASN A 153 12.24 -9.68 19.69
N GLN A 154 12.33 -8.54 18.99
CA GLN A 154 11.19 -7.66 18.74
C GLN A 154 10.09 -8.37 17.90
N LYS A 155 10.50 -9.20 16.94
CA LYS A 155 9.57 -9.97 16.14
C LYS A 155 8.83 -11.01 16.98
N ASP A 156 9.58 -11.76 17.80
CA ASP A 156 9.01 -12.78 18.69
C ASP A 156 8.05 -12.17 19.73
N GLU A 157 8.36 -10.99 20.25
CA GLU A 157 7.47 -10.25 21.16
C GLU A 157 6.21 -9.75 20.48
N PHE A 158 6.32 -9.30 19.23
CA PHE A 158 5.18 -8.80 18.46
C PHE A 158 4.23 -9.92 18.02
N GLU A 159 4.75 -11.11 17.71
CA GLU A 159 3.94 -12.27 17.31
C GLU A 159 3.20 -12.94 18.48
N LYS A 160 3.72 -12.84 19.71
CA LYS A 160 3.10 -13.44 20.91
C LYS A 160 1.68 -12.93 21.22
N PRO A 161 1.36 -11.62 21.15
CA PRO A 161 0.00 -11.14 21.41
C PRO A 161 -0.97 -11.46 20.26
N GLU A 162 -0.54 -11.50 19.01
CA GLU A 162 -1.41 -11.84 17.87
C GLU A 162 -1.87 -13.31 17.97
N LYS A 163 -0.98 -14.24 18.30
CA LYS A 163 -1.31 -15.66 18.52
C LYS A 163 -2.27 -15.89 19.72
N LYS A 164 -2.21 -15.04 20.75
CA LYS A 164 -3.18 -15.09 21.85
C LYS A 164 -4.59 -14.63 21.45
N ILE A 165 -4.68 -13.63 20.59
CA ILE A 165 -5.97 -13.09 20.13
C ILE A 165 -6.62 -14.04 19.12
N GLU A 166 -5.84 -14.69 18.29
CA GLU A 166 -6.33 -15.68 17.32
C GLU A 166 -6.83 -16.94 18.01
N ASN A 167 -6.12 -17.43 19.03
CA ASN A 167 -6.57 -18.54 19.88
C ASN A 167 -7.83 -18.20 20.70
N LEU A 168 -8.00 -16.96 21.16
CA LEU A 168 -9.20 -16.53 21.86
C LEU A 168 -10.42 -16.40 20.93
N LYS A 169 -10.21 -16.03 19.66
CA LYS A 169 -11.27 -15.98 18.65
C LYS A 169 -11.70 -17.40 18.24
N SER A 170 -10.77 -18.32 18.05
CA SER A 170 -11.07 -19.72 17.70
C SER A 170 -11.79 -20.45 18.83
N VAL A 171 -11.45 -20.17 20.09
CA VAL A 171 -12.15 -20.73 21.27
C VAL A 171 -13.56 -20.18 21.41
N LYS A 172 -13.80 -18.89 21.18
CA LYS A 172 -15.16 -18.30 21.19
C LYS A 172 -16.07 -18.90 20.11
N THR A 173 -15.54 -19.09 18.90
CA THR A 173 -16.31 -19.70 17.80
C THR A 173 -16.64 -21.18 18.05
N SER A 174 -15.83 -21.87 18.85
CA SER A 174 -16.07 -23.26 19.24
C SER A 174 -17.12 -23.38 20.37
N ILE A 175 -17.19 -22.39 21.26
CA ILE A 175 -18.16 -22.35 22.35
C ILE A 175 -19.56 -22.00 21.80
N GLU A 176 -19.68 -21.03 20.90
CA GLU A 176 -20.97 -20.69 20.29
C GLU A 176 -21.56 -21.82 19.43
N LYS A 177 -20.71 -22.68 18.84
CA LYS A 177 -21.19 -23.87 18.11
C LYS A 177 -21.68 -25.00 19.03
N ASN A 178 -21.17 -25.08 20.26
CA ASN A 178 -21.60 -26.13 21.20
C ASN A 178 -22.84 -25.74 22.00
N GLU A 179 -23.16 -24.48 22.15
CA GLU A 179 -24.40 -24.01 22.79
C GLU A 179 -25.63 -24.13 21.89
N SER A 180 -25.44 -24.11 20.56
CA SER A 180 -26.55 -24.27 19.61
C SER A 180 -26.97 -25.70 19.31
N THR A 181 -26.23 -26.71 19.84
CA THR A 181 -26.56 -28.15 19.68
C THR A 181 -27.22 -28.79 20.91
N ASN A 182 -27.27 -28.10 22.06
CA ASN A 182 -27.86 -28.62 23.28
C ASN A 182 -29.27 -28.10 23.62
N SER A 183 -29.94 -27.37 22.71
CA SER A 183 -31.29 -26.84 22.91
C SER A 183 -32.39 -27.54 22.07
N SER A 184 -32.09 -28.70 21.47
CA SER A 184 -33.07 -29.42 20.63
C SER A 184 -33.32 -30.88 21.04
N GLU A 185 -33.00 -31.27 22.28
CA GLU A 185 -33.45 -32.55 22.86
C GLU A 185 -34.03 -32.32 24.26
N ASN A 186 -35.25 -31.83 24.31
CA ASN A 186 -36.23 -32.03 25.37
C ASN A 186 -37.53 -31.32 25.01
N ASP A 187 -38.36 -31.98 24.22
CA ASP A 187 -39.84 -31.98 24.33
C ASP A 187 -40.40 -33.20 23.57
#